data_c6ba246e688ff01c47bc25bb09e2c8a6
#
_entry.id   c6ba246e688ff01c47bc25bb09e2c8a6
#
_cell.length_a   1.000
_cell.length_b   1.000
_cell.length_c   1.000
_cell.angle_alpha   90.00
_cell.angle_beta   90.00
_cell.angle_gamma   90.00
#
_symmetry.space_group_name_H-M   'P 1'
#
loop_
_entity.id
_entity.type
_entity.pdbx_description
1 polymer ?
#
loop_
_entity_poly.entity_id
_entity_poly.type
_entity_poly.pdbx_seq_one_letter_code
_entity_poly.pdbx_strand_id
1 'polypeptide(L)'
;IYIRFILVLAFFLLGWWYIGKCFLEEKLISSLEVALQSAEDNEGELHKVIRHYQKYPADSLKYKAACFLIENIPFYFYSEGEQLENYKSYYAWLKTSKGKVSEQVADSVKKVFGLMQVPKNKRDIIEIDSAYLCHNIDWAFKVWQEQPWGKNISFETFCEYLLPYRI
;
A
#
# COMPACT_ATOMS: atom_id res chain seq x y z
N ILE A 1 -0.41 -17.41 50.19
CA ILE A 1 -0.49 -15.96 49.86
C ILE A 1 0.13 -15.71 48.49
N TYR A 2 1.35 -16.19 48.20
CA TYR A 2 2.05 -15.96 46.89
C TYR A 2 1.31 -16.48 45.67
N ILE A 3 0.70 -17.66 45.74
CA ILE A 3 -0.03 -18.25 44.60
C ILE A 3 -1.24 -17.40 44.18
N ARG A 4 -1.97 -16.84 45.15
CA ARG A 4 -3.11 -15.95 44.85
C ARG A 4 -2.64 -14.63 44.21
N PHE A 5 -1.48 -14.13 44.59
CA PHE A 5 -0.90 -12.92 43.99
C PHE A 5 -0.46 -13.15 42.55
N ILE A 6 0.16 -14.30 42.25
CA ILE A 6 0.58 -14.70 40.90
C ILE A 6 -0.64 -14.86 40.00
N LEU A 7 -1.73 -15.48 40.48
CA LEU A 7 -2.95 -15.66 39.67
C LEU A 7 -3.62 -14.31 39.35
N VAL A 8 -3.65 -13.38 40.30
CA VAL A 8 -4.19 -12.03 40.07
C VAL A 8 -3.34 -11.27 39.02
N LEU A 9 -2.01 -11.35 39.14
CA LEU A 9 -1.11 -10.69 38.21
C LEU A 9 -1.23 -11.27 36.78
N ALA A 10 -1.34 -12.59 36.68
CA ALA A 10 -1.57 -13.26 35.36
C ALA A 10 -2.91 -12.85 34.75
N PHE A 11 -3.96 -12.68 35.55
CA PHE A 11 -5.26 -12.23 35.05
C PHE A 11 -5.21 -10.79 34.52
N PHE A 12 -4.48 -9.88 35.21
CA PHE A 12 -4.27 -8.51 34.72
C PHE A 12 -3.46 -8.47 33.44
N LEU A 13 -2.40 -9.27 33.30
CA LEU A 13 -1.58 -9.33 32.10
C LEU A 13 -2.37 -9.88 30.90
N LEU A 14 -3.18 -10.92 31.11
CA LEU A 14 -4.05 -11.47 30.06
C LEU A 14 -5.15 -10.46 29.66
N GLY A 15 -5.72 -9.75 30.61
CA GLY A 15 -6.70 -8.70 30.35
C GLY A 15 -6.10 -7.54 29.54
N TRP A 16 -4.90 -7.11 29.90
CA TRP A 16 -4.20 -6.04 29.17
C TRP A 16 -3.81 -6.45 27.76
N TRP A 17 -3.35 -7.70 27.60
CA TRP A 17 -3.06 -8.27 26.29
C TRP A 17 -4.31 -8.35 25.40
N TYR A 18 -5.45 -8.78 25.98
CA TYR A 18 -6.72 -8.87 25.27
C TYR A 18 -7.27 -7.49 24.86
N ILE A 19 -7.20 -6.50 25.76
CA ILE A 19 -7.62 -5.12 25.47
C ILE A 19 -6.73 -4.50 24.37
N GLY A 20 -5.42 -4.69 24.47
CA GLY A 20 -4.49 -4.22 23.43
C GLY A 20 -4.77 -4.83 22.06
N LYS A 21 -5.09 -6.13 22.02
CA LYS A 21 -5.47 -6.82 20.78
C LYS A 21 -6.77 -6.28 20.22
N CYS A 22 -7.83 -6.11 21.02
CA CYS A 22 -9.09 -5.53 20.59
C CYS A 22 -8.93 -4.10 20.05
N PHE A 23 -8.13 -3.28 20.71
CA PHE A 23 -7.87 -1.89 20.27
C PHE A 23 -7.13 -1.82 18.95
N LEU A 24 -6.17 -2.73 18.71
CA LEU A 24 -5.46 -2.83 17.44
C LEU A 24 -6.38 -3.33 16.31
N GLU A 25 -7.25 -4.30 16.60
CA GLU A 25 -8.22 -4.78 15.62
C GLU A 25 -9.26 -3.70 15.26
N GLU A 26 -9.75 -2.93 16.24
CA GLU A 26 -10.69 -1.82 16.00
C GLU A 26 -10.04 -0.70 15.17
N LYS A 27 -8.79 -0.35 15.45
CA LYS A 27 -8.04 0.64 14.66
C LYS A 27 -7.79 0.16 13.23
N LEU A 28 -7.48 -1.11 13.04
CA LEU A 28 -7.26 -1.71 11.73
C LEU A 28 -8.54 -1.72 10.90
N ILE A 29 -9.67 -2.07 11.51
CA ILE A 29 -11.00 -2.05 10.86
C ILE A 29 -11.36 -0.62 10.44
N SER A 30 -11.07 0.36 11.30
CA SER A 30 -11.35 1.77 11.01
C SER A 30 -10.55 2.29 9.80
N SER A 31 -9.25 1.95 9.67
CA SER A 31 -8.42 2.40 8.54
C SER A 31 -8.79 1.70 7.23
N LEU A 32 -9.10 0.41 7.29
CA LEU A 32 -9.59 -0.34 6.14
C LEU A 32 -10.92 0.22 5.61
N GLU A 33 -11.85 0.54 6.52
CA GLU A 33 -13.15 1.08 6.14
C GLU A 33 -13.03 2.44 5.48
N VAL A 34 -12.16 3.31 5.98
CA VAL A 34 -11.85 4.60 5.33
C VAL A 34 -11.25 4.40 3.94
N ALA A 35 -10.34 3.43 3.78
CA ALA A 35 -9.76 3.11 2.47
C ALA A 35 -10.83 2.61 1.49
N LEU A 36 -11.71 1.69 1.93
CA LEU A 36 -12.81 1.17 1.11
C LEU A 36 -13.76 2.29 0.65
N GLN A 37 -14.19 3.16 1.55
CA GLN A 37 -15.03 4.31 1.22
C GLN A 37 -14.36 5.27 0.23
N SER A 38 -13.03 5.42 0.31
CA SER A 38 -12.28 6.28 -0.62
C SER A 38 -12.18 5.73 -2.04
N ALA A 39 -12.54 4.46 -2.25
CA ALA A 39 -12.58 3.82 -3.56
C ALA A 39 -13.79 4.22 -4.43
N GLU A 40 -14.77 4.90 -3.84
CA GLU A 40 -15.97 5.34 -4.58
C GLU A 40 -16.68 4.15 -5.27
N ASP A 41 -16.93 4.23 -6.56
CA ASP A 41 -17.61 3.16 -7.31
C ASP A 41 -16.79 1.85 -7.39
N ASN A 42 -15.48 1.90 -7.09
CA ASN A 42 -14.59 0.74 -7.13
C ASN A 42 -14.55 -0.07 -5.83
N GLU A 43 -15.27 0.34 -4.78
CA GLU A 43 -15.32 -0.34 -3.48
C GLU A 43 -15.65 -1.85 -3.63
N GLY A 44 -16.53 -2.17 -4.59
CA GLY A 44 -16.93 -3.54 -4.89
C GLY A 44 -15.77 -4.47 -5.27
N GLU A 45 -14.78 -3.97 -6.01
CA GLU A 45 -13.58 -4.73 -6.39
C GLU A 45 -12.71 -5.05 -5.16
N LEU A 46 -12.50 -4.07 -4.29
CA LEU A 46 -11.74 -4.27 -3.06
C LEU A 46 -12.40 -5.27 -2.11
N HIS A 47 -13.73 -5.21 -2.00
CA HIS A 47 -14.49 -6.20 -1.24
C HIS A 47 -14.38 -7.63 -1.82
N LYS A 48 -14.21 -7.79 -3.13
CA LYS A 48 -13.97 -9.13 -3.72
C LYS A 48 -12.65 -9.70 -3.23
N VAL A 49 -11.58 -8.91 -3.14
CA VAL A 49 -10.27 -9.34 -2.63
C VAL A 49 -10.38 -9.79 -1.18
N ILE A 50 -11.03 -8.99 -0.33
CA ILE A 50 -11.25 -9.31 1.09
C ILE A 50 -12.00 -10.63 1.22
N ARG A 51 -13.15 -10.78 0.53
CA ARG A 51 -13.95 -12.01 0.57
C ARG A 51 -13.22 -13.21 0.02
N HIS A 52 -12.35 -13.04 -0.96
CA HIS A 52 -11.56 -14.13 -1.55
C HIS A 52 -10.68 -14.80 -0.48
N TYR A 53 -9.92 -14.05 0.29
CA TYR A 53 -9.01 -14.58 1.30
C TYR A 53 -9.67 -14.85 2.66
N GLN A 54 -10.82 -14.25 2.93
CA GLN A 54 -11.59 -14.52 4.16
C GLN A 54 -12.27 -15.90 4.15
N LYS A 55 -12.45 -16.48 2.96
CA LYS A 55 -13.20 -17.72 2.76
C LYS A 55 -12.58 -18.93 3.46
N TYR A 56 -11.23 -18.99 3.51
CA TYR A 56 -10.52 -20.16 4.04
C TYR A 56 -9.60 -19.76 5.21
N PRO A 57 -9.66 -20.46 6.35
CA PRO A 57 -8.78 -20.19 7.49
C PRO A 57 -7.29 -20.31 7.16
N ALA A 58 -6.92 -21.17 6.19
CA ALA A 58 -5.54 -21.31 5.72
C ALA A 58 -4.97 -20.02 5.10
N ASP A 59 -5.83 -19.16 4.55
CA ASP A 59 -5.44 -17.89 3.91
C ASP A 59 -5.43 -16.70 4.89
N SER A 60 -5.46 -16.96 6.20
CA SER A 60 -5.52 -15.90 7.22
C SER A 60 -4.40 -14.85 7.12
N LEU A 61 -3.17 -15.24 6.74
CA LEU A 61 -2.09 -14.31 6.48
C LEU A 61 -2.29 -13.52 5.20
N LYS A 62 -2.81 -14.15 4.14
CA LYS A 62 -3.14 -13.46 2.89
C LYS A 62 -4.29 -12.47 3.10
N TYR A 63 -5.26 -12.81 3.93
CA TYR A 63 -6.32 -11.89 4.33
C TYR A 63 -5.75 -10.64 5.02
N LYS A 64 -4.83 -10.81 5.98
CA LYS A 64 -4.17 -9.67 6.65
C LYS A 64 -3.35 -8.84 5.67
N ALA A 65 -2.65 -9.49 4.74
CA ALA A 65 -1.89 -8.82 3.69
C ALA A 65 -2.81 -8.04 2.73
N ALA A 66 -3.96 -8.59 2.39
CA ALA A 66 -4.97 -7.91 1.57
C ALA A 66 -5.50 -6.65 2.26
N CYS A 67 -5.84 -6.73 3.56
CA CYS A 67 -6.24 -5.58 4.35
C CYS A 67 -5.15 -4.51 4.38
N PHE A 68 -3.91 -4.90 4.71
CA PHE A 68 -2.76 -3.99 4.70
C PHE A 68 -2.57 -3.30 3.35
N LEU A 69 -2.63 -4.07 2.26
CA LEU A 69 -2.45 -3.52 0.91
C LEU A 69 -3.56 -2.51 0.58
N ILE A 70 -4.82 -2.84 0.83
CA ILE A 70 -5.98 -1.98 0.56
C ILE A 70 -5.89 -0.68 1.39
N GLU A 71 -5.50 -0.74 2.65
CA GLU A 71 -5.31 0.46 3.50
C GLU A 71 -4.29 1.44 2.95
N ASN A 72 -3.29 0.94 2.23
CA ASN A 72 -2.21 1.77 1.68
C ASN A 72 -2.45 2.23 0.24
N ILE A 73 -3.40 1.63 -0.52
CA ILE A 73 -3.71 2.05 -1.90
C ILE A 73 -4.13 3.53 -2.00
N PRO A 74 -4.88 4.15 -1.06
CA PRO A 74 -5.27 5.55 -1.16
C PRO A 74 -4.11 6.54 -1.33
N PHE A 75 -2.90 6.16 -0.94
CA PHE A 75 -1.70 6.99 -1.06
C PHE A 75 -1.01 6.88 -2.42
N TYR A 76 -1.45 5.94 -3.27
CA TYR A 76 -0.88 5.73 -4.59
C TYR A 76 -1.71 6.42 -5.66
N PHE A 77 -1.00 7.09 -6.57
CA PHE A 77 -1.60 7.74 -7.72
C PHE A 77 -0.63 7.69 -8.90
N TYR A 78 -1.15 7.85 -10.10
CA TYR A 78 -0.37 8.06 -11.30
C TYR A 78 -0.82 9.33 -12.00
N SER A 79 0.06 9.85 -12.83
CA SER A 79 -0.25 11.03 -13.65
C SER A 79 -0.59 10.59 -15.05
N GLU A 80 -1.62 11.19 -15.64
CA GLU A 80 -2.02 10.95 -17.03
C GLU A 80 -2.20 12.29 -17.78
N GLY A 81 -2.23 12.20 -19.10
CA GLY A 81 -2.47 13.31 -20.00
C GLY A 81 -1.38 13.47 -21.04
N GLU A 82 -1.72 14.17 -22.12
CA GLU A 82 -0.81 14.44 -23.25
C GLU A 82 0.45 15.19 -22.81
N GLN A 83 0.38 15.94 -21.71
CA GLN A 83 1.50 16.70 -21.16
C GLN A 83 2.66 15.81 -20.69
N LEU A 84 2.44 14.52 -20.42
CA LEU A 84 3.51 13.61 -20.00
C LEU A 84 4.61 13.47 -21.04
N GLU A 85 4.29 13.52 -22.33
CA GLU A 85 5.29 13.48 -23.39
C GLU A 85 6.17 14.74 -23.37
N ASN A 86 5.57 15.88 -23.05
CA ASN A 86 6.32 17.13 -22.88
C ASN A 86 7.29 17.04 -21.69
N TYR A 87 6.88 16.43 -20.58
CA TYR A 87 7.76 16.17 -19.43
C TYR A 87 8.89 15.19 -19.79
N LYS A 88 8.64 14.13 -20.53
CA LYS A 88 9.70 13.22 -21.01
C LYS A 88 10.75 13.97 -21.84
N SER A 89 10.29 14.81 -22.76
CA SER A 89 11.17 15.62 -23.62
C SER A 89 11.99 16.62 -22.79
N TYR A 90 11.38 17.26 -21.81
CA TYR A 90 12.05 18.17 -20.87
C TYR A 90 13.13 17.46 -20.05
N TYR A 91 12.82 16.29 -19.47
CA TYR A 91 13.80 15.51 -18.70
C TYR A 91 14.95 14.98 -19.56
N ALA A 92 14.67 14.58 -20.81
CA ALA A 92 15.70 14.21 -21.76
C ALA A 92 16.66 15.41 -22.03
N TRP A 93 16.10 16.59 -22.24
CA TRP A 93 16.89 17.81 -22.39
C TRP A 93 17.71 18.14 -21.14
N LEU A 94 17.13 18.08 -19.94
CA LEU A 94 17.85 18.29 -18.67
C LEU A 94 19.04 17.33 -18.50
N LYS A 95 18.87 16.08 -18.87
CA LYS A 95 19.92 15.07 -18.82
C LYS A 95 21.10 15.41 -19.75
N THR A 96 20.82 15.93 -20.96
CA THR A 96 21.87 16.38 -21.89
C THR A 96 22.58 17.64 -21.42
N SER A 97 21.88 18.51 -20.71
CA SER A 97 22.41 19.77 -20.16
C SER A 97 23.32 19.57 -18.94
N LYS A 98 23.55 18.32 -18.50
CA LYS A 98 24.40 17.93 -17.35
C LYS A 98 24.10 18.70 -16.06
N GLY A 99 22.85 19.10 -15.85
CA GLY A 99 22.41 19.80 -14.64
C GLY A 99 22.94 21.24 -14.47
N LYS A 100 23.60 21.80 -15.47
CA LYS A 100 24.11 23.18 -15.45
C LYS A 100 23.11 24.20 -16.00
N VAL A 101 21.90 24.17 -15.45
CA VAL A 101 20.83 25.06 -15.89
C VAL A 101 20.47 25.99 -14.75
N SER A 102 20.61 27.32 -14.96
CA SER A 102 20.11 28.28 -13.97
C SER A 102 18.59 28.21 -13.88
N GLU A 103 18.02 28.55 -12.72
CA GLU A 103 16.58 28.54 -12.48
C GLU A 103 15.79 29.34 -13.53
N GLN A 104 16.33 30.51 -13.93
CA GLN A 104 15.71 31.34 -14.96
C GLN A 104 15.66 30.69 -16.34
N VAL A 105 16.71 29.92 -16.71
CA VAL A 105 16.74 29.17 -17.96
C VAL A 105 15.79 27.99 -17.87
N ALA A 106 15.72 27.31 -16.72
CA ALA A 106 14.79 26.19 -16.49
C ALA A 106 13.34 26.64 -16.68
N ASP A 107 12.95 27.79 -16.14
CA ASP A 107 11.57 28.32 -16.28
C ASP A 107 11.25 28.73 -17.72
N SER A 108 12.20 29.31 -18.42
CA SER A 108 12.02 29.63 -19.85
C SER A 108 11.85 28.37 -20.69
N VAL A 109 12.60 27.32 -20.40
CA VAL A 109 12.56 26.05 -21.10
C VAL A 109 11.25 25.29 -20.77
N LYS A 110 10.76 25.34 -19.54
CA LYS A 110 9.44 24.79 -19.19
C LYS A 110 8.31 25.38 -20.07
N LYS A 111 8.36 26.70 -20.33
CA LYS A 111 7.41 27.36 -21.25
C LYS A 111 7.53 26.83 -22.68
N VAL A 112 8.76 26.64 -23.19
CA VAL A 112 9.00 26.10 -24.54
C VAL A 112 8.47 24.68 -24.68
N PHE A 113 8.61 23.85 -23.66
CA PHE A 113 8.09 22.49 -23.66
C PHE A 113 6.59 22.40 -23.29
N GLY A 114 5.91 23.51 -23.05
CA GLY A 114 4.49 23.51 -22.70
C GLY A 114 4.16 22.92 -21.32
N LEU A 115 5.11 22.94 -20.38
CA LEU A 115 4.96 22.35 -19.03
C LEU A 115 4.17 23.24 -18.06
N MET A 116 3.35 24.15 -18.57
CA MET A 116 2.53 25.05 -17.76
C MET A 116 1.25 24.35 -17.21
N GLN A 117 0.90 23.22 -17.77
CA GLN A 117 -0.23 22.42 -17.30
C GLN A 117 0.28 21.22 -16.48
N VAL A 118 -0.23 21.11 -15.28
CA VAL A 118 0.07 19.97 -14.41
C VAL A 118 -0.70 18.74 -14.92
N PRO A 119 -0.06 17.58 -15.09
CA PRO A 119 -0.77 16.35 -15.42
C PRO A 119 -1.84 16.04 -14.39
N LYS A 120 -2.94 15.42 -14.83
CA LYS A 120 -3.99 14.98 -13.90
C LYS A 120 -3.50 13.78 -13.14
N ASN A 121 -3.64 13.82 -11.82
CA ASN A 121 -3.38 12.66 -10.97
C ASN A 121 -4.66 11.83 -10.85
N LYS A 122 -4.53 10.54 -11.11
CA LYS A 122 -5.55 9.53 -10.83
C LYS A 122 -5.12 8.66 -9.66
N ARG A 123 -6.02 8.42 -8.73
CA ARG A 123 -5.78 7.54 -7.59
C ARG A 123 -5.94 6.09 -8.02
N ASP A 124 -5.00 5.24 -7.66
CA ASP A 124 -5.05 3.82 -8.00
C ASP A 124 -6.30 3.13 -7.44
N ILE A 125 -6.74 3.53 -6.25
CA ILE A 125 -7.84 2.90 -5.53
C ILE A 125 -9.18 2.94 -6.29
N ILE A 126 -9.37 3.92 -7.19
CA ILE A 126 -10.61 4.06 -7.96
C ILE A 126 -10.62 3.24 -9.26
N GLU A 127 -9.51 2.57 -9.61
CA GLU A 127 -9.38 1.83 -10.87
C GLU A 127 -8.80 0.43 -10.72
N ILE A 128 -8.16 0.11 -9.61
CA ILE A 128 -7.50 -1.17 -9.40
C ILE A 128 -8.52 -2.31 -9.29
N ASP A 129 -8.31 -3.37 -10.05
CA ASP A 129 -9.21 -4.52 -10.04
C ASP A 129 -8.80 -5.61 -9.05
N SER A 130 -9.78 -6.43 -8.67
CA SER A 130 -9.59 -7.52 -7.72
C SER A 130 -8.68 -8.63 -8.24
N ALA A 131 -8.67 -8.90 -9.54
CA ALA A 131 -7.85 -9.95 -10.13
C ALA A 131 -6.38 -9.57 -10.05
N TYR A 132 -6.05 -8.31 -10.34
CA TYR A 132 -4.70 -7.79 -10.21
C TYR A 132 -4.19 -7.87 -8.76
N LEU A 133 -5.00 -7.42 -7.78
CA LEU A 133 -4.62 -7.47 -6.37
C LEU A 133 -4.43 -8.90 -5.86
N CYS A 134 -5.34 -9.81 -6.18
CA CYS A 134 -5.21 -11.23 -5.81
C CYS A 134 -3.95 -11.84 -6.42
N HIS A 135 -3.68 -11.58 -7.71
CA HIS A 135 -2.48 -12.05 -8.37
C HIS A 135 -1.20 -11.53 -7.70
N ASN A 136 -1.16 -10.23 -7.38
CA ASN A 136 -0.03 -9.62 -6.68
C ASN A 136 0.22 -10.26 -5.31
N ILE A 137 -0.83 -10.44 -4.51
CA ILE A 137 -0.74 -11.06 -3.18
C ILE A 137 -0.24 -12.50 -3.31
N ASP A 138 -0.84 -13.30 -4.17
CA ASP A 138 -0.47 -14.71 -4.36
C ASP A 138 0.97 -14.86 -4.83
N TRP A 139 1.41 -14.01 -5.78
CA TRP A 139 2.77 -14.01 -6.27
C TRP A 139 3.78 -13.58 -5.20
N ALA A 140 3.48 -12.52 -4.44
CA ALA A 140 4.32 -12.07 -3.35
C ALA A 140 4.50 -13.17 -2.27
N PHE A 141 3.40 -13.83 -1.88
CA PHE A 141 3.44 -14.96 -0.94
C PHE A 141 4.26 -16.13 -1.47
N LYS A 142 4.09 -16.48 -2.75
CA LYS A 142 4.88 -17.52 -3.39
C LYS A 142 6.37 -17.21 -3.31
N VAL A 143 6.78 -16.00 -3.69
CA VAL A 143 8.18 -15.57 -3.64
C VAL A 143 8.70 -15.61 -2.20
N TRP A 144 7.92 -15.07 -1.24
CA TRP A 144 8.31 -15.06 0.18
C TRP A 144 8.51 -16.46 0.75
N GLN A 145 7.65 -17.41 0.40
CA GLN A 145 7.69 -18.78 0.93
C GLN A 145 8.73 -19.66 0.23
N GLU A 146 8.92 -19.52 -1.08
CA GLU A 146 9.81 -20.38 -1.86
C GLU A 146 11.29 -19.94 -1.81
N GLN A 147 11.55 -18.64 -1.58
CA GLN A 147 12.93 -18.16 -1.57
C GLN A 147 13.64 -18.44 -0.24
N PRO A 148 14.93 -18.85 -0.27
CA PRO A 148 15.69 -19.18 0.95
C PRO A 148 15.77 -18.03 1.95
N TRP A 149 15.83 -16.80 1.47
CA TRP A 149 15.89 -15.59 2.30
C TRP A 149 14.54 -15.24 2.95
N GLY A 150 13.42 -15.69 2.39
CA GLY A 150 12.08 -15.38 2.88
C GLY A 150 11.84 -15.87 4.31
N LYS A 151 12.47 -16.97 4.72
CA LYS A 151 12.40 -17.51 6.09
C LYS A 151 12.92 -16.55 7.16
N ASN A 152 13.76 -15.59 6.77
CA ASN A 152 14.36 -14.60 7.67
C ASN A 152 13.59 -13.27 7.68
N ILE A 153 12.50 -13.17 6.93
CA ILE A 153 11.70 -11.96 6.80
C ILE A 153 10.40 -12.14 7.58
N SER A 154 10.13 -11.23 8.54
CA SER A 154 8.86 -11.23 9.28
C SER A 154 7.68 -10.87 8.37
N PHE A 155 6.46 -11.19 8.82
CA PHE A 155 5.26 -10.84 8.07
C PHE A 155 5.10 -9.32 7.90
N GLU A 156 5.45 -8.53 8.90
CA GLU A 156 5.42 -7.07 8.86
C GLU A 156 6.38 -6.55 7.79
N THR A 157 7.63 -7.03 7.79
CA THR A 157 8.63 -6.67 6.78
C THR A 157 8.21 -7.10 5.38
N PHE A 158 7.57 -8.28 5.26
CA PHE A 158 6.99 -8.74 3.99
C PHE A 158 5.92 -7.77 3.49
N CYS A 159 5.01 -7.34 4.36
CA CYS A 159 3.94 -6.40 3.99
C CYS A 159 4.50 -5.05 3.51
N GLU A 160 5.55 -4.55 4.14
CA GLU A 160 6.12 -3.24 3.80
C GLU A 160 6.98 -3.24 2.54
N TYR A 161 7.75 -4.31 2.28
CA TYR A 161 8.81 -4.29 1.27
C TYR A 161 8.62 -5.28 0.11
N LEU A 162 7.82 -6.32 0.26
CA LEU A 162 7.63 -7.35 -0.78
C LEU A 162 6.23 -7.37 -1.36
N LEU A 163 5.24 -7.03 -0.56
CA LEU A 163 3.84 -7.01 -0.96
C LEU A 163 3.44 -5.82 -1.84
N PRO A 164 4.00 -4.59 -1.67
CA PRO A 164 3.58 -3.45 -2.47
C PRO A 164 3.72 -3.70 -3.96
N TYR A 165 2.69 -3.36 -4.73
CA TYR A 165 2.68 -3.49 -6.19
C TYR A 165 3.31 -2.27 -6.91
N ARG A 166 3.65 -1.24 -6.15
CA ARG A 166 4.40 -0.06 -6.60
C ARG A 166 5.55 0.24 -5.64
N ILE A 167 6.66 0.66 -6.19
CA ILE A 167 7.86 1.09 -5.48
C ILE A 167 8.09 2.57 -5.80
#